data_08022f6d9917bb06aaf09a768f2ce244
#
_entry.id   08022f6d9917bb06aaf09a768f2ce244
#
_cell.length_a   1.000
_cell.length_b   1.000
_cell.length_c   1.000
_cell.angle_alpha   90.00
_cell.angle_beta   90.00
_cell.angle_gamma   90.00
#
_symmetry.space_group_name_H-M   'P 1'
#
loop_
_entity.id
_entity.type
_entity.pdbx_description
1 polymer ?
#
loop_
_entity_poly.entity_id
_entity_poly.type
_entity_poly.pdbx_seq_one_letter_code
_entity_poly.pdbx_strand_id
1 'polypeptide(L)'
;MCKHLKQDYSLSLQILCQNEIYMKKYPCVLSIAGSDCSGGAGIQADLKTISALGGYAATAITAITVQNTLGVRAIHPVPPVYVRGQIEAVMEDIRPDAVKIGMINDVEIVKTIASCLRTYRPRFVVFDPVMVSTSGHRLIEEDAISALTRELMPLASLITVSYTHLRAHETLANL
;
A
#
# COMPACT_ATOMS: atom_id res chain seq x y z
N MET A 1 -14.54 -7.81 37.49
CA MET A 1 -14.17 -9.10 38.11
C MET A 1 -12.65 -9.32 38.01
N CYS A 2 -11.85 -8.33 38.43
CA CYS A 2 -10.39 -8.34 38.31
C CYS A 2 -9.69 -7.79 39.55
N LYS A 3 -10.29 -7.93 40.76
CA LYS A 3 -9.75 -7.37 42.02
C LYS A 3 -9.18 -8.40 43.01
N HIS A 4 -9.15 -9.70 42.67
CA HIS A 4 -8.67 -10.74 43.60
C HIS A 4 -7.48 -11.59 43.11
N LEU A 5 -6.76 -11.17 42.08
CA LEU A 5 -5.55 -11.88 41.58
C LEU A 5 -4.24 -11.16 41.91
N LYS A 6 -4.19 -10.36 42.99
CA LYS A 6 -3.01 -9.53 43.28
C LYS A 6 -2.09 -10.11 44.38
N GLN A 7 -2.18 -11.38 44.74
CA GLN A 7 -1.44 -11.79 45.94
C GLN A 7 -0.48 -12.97 45.83
N ASP A 8 -0.24 -13.60 44.66
CA ASP A 8 0.74 -14.70 44.59
C ASP A 8 1.49 -14.82 43.26
N TYR A 9 1.90 -13.70 42.65
CA TYR A 9 2.84 -13.80 41.55
C TYR A 9 4.27 -13.74 42.06
N SER A 10 5.09 -14.76 41.75
CA SER A 10 6.50 -14.80 42.08
C SER A 10 7.24 -13.55 41.55
N LEU A 11 8.32 -13.16 42.18
CA LEU A 11 9.17 -12.02 41.83
C LEU A 11 9.52 -12.01 40.30
N SER A 12 9.65 -13.19 39.70
CA SER A 12 9.87 -13.37 38.25
C SER A 12 8.71 -12.86 37.37
N LEU A 13 7.46 -13.03 37.80
CA LEU A 13 6.29 -12.50 37.11
C LEU A 13 6.13 -10.99 37.32
N GLN A 14 6.52 -10.48 38.50
CA GLN A 14 6.56 -9.04 38.73
C GLN A 14 7.66 -8.36 37.91
N ILE A 15 8.80 -9.00 37.71
CA ILE A 15 9.88 -8.53 36.84
C ILE A 15 9.45 -8.56 35.36
N LEU A 16 8.68 -9.55 34.96
CA LEU A 16 8.09 -9.64 33.60
C LEU A 16 6.99 -8.59 33.37
N CYS A 17 6.25 -8.18 34.42
CA CYS A 17 5.27 -7.10 34.33
C CYS A 17 5.89 -5.71 34.48
N GLN A 18 7.07 -5.58 35.10
CA GLN A 18 7.81 -4.31 35.23
C GLN A 18 8.80 -4.08 34.10
N ASN A 19 9.30 -5.13 33.46
CA ASN A 19 9.86 -4.98 32.13
C ASN A 19 8.68 -4.70 31.21
N GLU A 20 8.47 -3.43 30.86
CA GLU A 20 7.81 -3.08 29.61
C GLU A 20 8.39 -4.03 28.58
N ILE A 21 7.61 -5.02 28.15
CA ILE A 21 7.96 -5.81 26.98
C ILE A 21 8.10 -4.75 25.91
N TYR A 22 9.32 -4.43 25.56
CA TYR A 22 9.65 -3.50 24.51
C TYR A 22 9.14 -4.17 23.23
N MET A 23 7.84 -4.06 23.03
CA MET A 23 7.20 -4.57 21.82
C MET A 23 7.83 -3.79 20.69
N LYS A 24 8.73 -4.42 19.96
CA LYS A 24 9.36 -3.81 18.80
C LYS A 24 8.24 -3.38 17.87
N LYS A 25 7.95 -2.08 17.85
CA LYS A 25 6.94 -1.51 16.95
C LYS A 25 7.53 -1.52 15.56
N TYR A 26 7.05 -2.43 14.71
CA TYR A 26 7.37 -2.41 13.29
C TYR A 26 6.58 -1.30 12.61
N PRO A 27 7.22 -0.43 11.80
CA PRO A 27 6.47 0.47 10.94
C PRO A 27 5.52 -0.33 10.06
N CYS A 28 4.26 0.02 10.05
CA CYS A 28 3.24 -0.65 9.25
C CYS A 28 2.90 0.18 8.01
N VAL A 29 2.89 -0.46 6.86
CA VAL A 29 2.53 0.18 5.59
C VAL A 29 1.40 -0.61 4.93
N LEU A 30 0.32 0.09 4.56
CA LEU A 30 -0.72 -0.46 3.70
C LEU A 30 -0.36 -0.21 2.24
N SER A 31 -0.14 -1.26 1.45
CA SER A 31 -0.03 -1.17 0.00
C SER A 31 -1.39 -1.39 -0.65
N ILE A 32 -1.86 -0.39 -1.41
CA ILE A 32 -3.08 -0.43 -2.22
C ILE A 32 -2.65 -0.50 -3.69
N ALA A 33 -2.66 -1.67 -4.29
CA ALA A 33 -2.16 -1.89 -5.65
C ALA A 33 -2.70 -3.18 -6.28
N GLY A 34 -2.41 -3.37 -7.56
CA GLY A 34 -2.67 -4.63 -8.25
C GLY A 34 -1.76 -5.75 -7.77
N SER A 35 -2.20 -6.97 -7.97
CA SER A 35 -1.46 -8.19 -7.68
C SER A 35 -0.69 -8.64 -8.92
N ASP A 36 0.63 -8.80 -8.81
CA ASP A 36 1.50 -9.41 -9.83
C ASP A 36 1.84 -10.85 -9.43
N CYS A 37 1.27 -11.84 -10.12
CA CYS A 37 1.49 -13.25 -9.82
C CYS A 37 2.96 -13.70 -10.05
N SER A 38 3.75 -12.96 -10.85
CA SER A 38 5.18 -13.22 -11.03
C SER A 38 6.05 -12.66 -9.89
N GLY A 39 5.47 -11.80 -9.06
CA GLY A 39 6.11 -11.28 -7.86
C GLY A 39 7.13 -10.16 -8.07
N GLY A 40 7.22 -9.59 -9.29
CA GLY A 40 8.18 -8.54 -9.64
C GLY A 40 7.66 -7.12 -9.46
N ALA A 41 6.34 -6.96 -9.35
CA ALA A 41 5.66 -5.67 -9.23
C ALA A 41 4.48 -5.75 -8.25
N GLY A 42 3.66 -4.70 -8.20
CA GLY A 42 2.43 -4.65 -7.43
C GLY A 42 2.62 -4.92 -5.94
N ILE A 43 1.57 -5.44 -5.30
CA ILE A 43 1.60 -5.74 -3.86
C ILE A 43 2.72 -6.72 -3.48
N GLN A 44 3.09 -7.64 -4.36
CA GLN A 44 4.14 -8.62 -4.06
C GLN A 44 5.52 -7.98 -3.96
N ALA A 45 5.84 -7.03 -4.83
CA ALA A 45 7.09 -6.27 -4.73
C ALA A 45 7.08 -5.36 -3.49
N ASP A 46 5.95 -4.71 -3.21
CA ASP A 46 5.78 -3.86 -2.03
C ASP A 46 5.96 -4.66 -0.73
N LEU A 47 5.30 -5.83 -0.60
CA LEU A 47 5.44 -6.73 0.54
C LEU A 47 6.90 -7.12 0.79
N LYS A 48 7.61 -7.54 -0.27
CA LYS A 48 9.02 -7.92 -0.17
C LYS A 48 9.89 -6.76 0.29
N THR A 49 9.67 -5.58 -0.31
CA THR A 49 10.45 -4.37 -0.01
C THR A 49 10.22 -3.90 1.43
N ILE A 50 8.96 -3.77 1.84
CA ILE A 50 8.61 -3.32 3.19
C ILE A 50 9.17 -4.30 4.24
N SER A 51 9.01 -5.62 3.99
CA SER A 51 9.52 -6.65 4.90
C SER A 51 11.05 -6.66 4.97
N ALA A 52 11.74 -6.49 3.84
CA ALA A 52 13.20 -6.40 3.81
C ALA A 52 13.75 -5.19 4.56
N LEU A 53 12.99 -4.09 4.59
CA LEU A 53 13.30 -2.89 5.36
C LEU A 53 12.88 -2.98 6.85
N GLY A 54 12.38 -4.13 7.28
CA GLY A 54 11.98 -4.36 8.67
C GLY A 54 10.62 -3.78 9.04
N GLY A 55 9.76 -3.51 8.06
CA GLY A 55 8.37 -3.09 8.24
C GLY A 55 7.37 -4.25 8.21
N TYR A 56 6.17 -3.99 8.67
CA TYR A 56 5.00 -4.85 8.49
C TYR A 56 4.20 -4.35 7.31
N ALA A 57 3.89 -5.22 6.35
CA ALA A 57 3.13 -4.85 5.16
C ALA A 57 1.72 -5.46 5.20
N ALA A 58 0.71 -4.59 5.12
CA ALA A 58 -0.67 -4.96 4.83
C ALA A 58 -1.00 -4.63 3.37
N THR A 59 -2.04 -5.24 2.81
CA THR A 59 -2.40 -5.03 1.39
C THR A 59 -3.88 -4.84 1.18
N ALA A 60 -4.24 -4.01 0.18
CA ALA A 60 -5.56 -3.93 -0.42
C ALA A 60 -5.40 -4.09 -1.94
N ILE A 61 -5.97 -5.15 -2.49
CA ILE A 61 -5.79 -5.52 -3.90
C ILE A 61 -6.81 -4.77 -4.75
N THR A 62 -6.33 -4.03 -5.75
CA THR A 62 -7.16 -3.28 -6.69
C THR A 62 -7.50 -4.07 -7.95
N ALA A 63 -6.62 -4.99 -8.36
CA ALA A 63 -6.80 -5.86 -9.51
C ALA A 63 -5.94 -7.11 -9.39
N ILE A 64 -6.38 -8.20 -9.99
CA ILE A 64 -5.59 -9.42 -10.18
C ILE A 64 -5.05 -9.39 -11.62
N THR A 65 -3.74 -9.56 -11.79
CA THR A 65 -3.14 -9.65 -13.13
C THR A 65 -2.72 -11.08 -13.46
N VAL A 66 -2.87 -11.44 -14.73
CA VAL A 66 -2.22 -12.60 -15.32
C VAL A 66 -0.96 -12.10 -16.01
N GLN A 67 0.17 -12.17 -15.32
CA GLN A 67 1.40 -11.48 -15.69
C GLN A 67 2.62 -12.37 -15.47
N ASN A 68 3.65 -12.13 -16.29
CA ASN A 68 4.99 -12.70 -16.11
C ASN A 68 6.05 -11.68 -16.56
N THR A 69 7.32 -12.08 -16.62
CA THR A 69 8.43 -11.20 -17.03
C THR A 69 8.36 -10.74 -18.49
N LEU A 70 7.51 -11.34 -19.31
CA LEU A 70 7.30 -10.96 -20.71
C LEU A 70 6.17 -9.95 -20.88
N GLY A 71 5.28 -9.79 -19.88
CA GLY A 71 4.21 -8.80 -19.92
C GLY A 71 2.92 -9.23 -19.22
N VAL A 72 1.93 -8.34 -19.32
CA VAL A 72 0.59 -8.52 -18.76
C VAL A 72 -0.30 -9.14 -19.84
N ARG A 73 -0.92 -10.28 -19.54
CA ARG A 73 -1.85 -11.01 -20.44
C ARG A 73 -3.30 -10.69 -20.16
N ALA A 74 -3.68 -10.48 -18.90
CA ALA A 74 -5.04 -10.11 -18.51
C ALA A 74 -5.02 -9.34 -17.18
N ILE A 75 -6.05 -8.50 -16.99
CA ILE A 75 -6.30 -7.75 -15.76
C ILE A 75 -7.75 -8.00 -15.37
N HIS A 76 -7.97 -8.41 -14.12
CA HIS A 76 -9.30 -8.54 -13.53
C HIS A 76 -9.44 -7.52 -12.40
N PRO A 77 -10.19 -6.42 -12.59
CA PRO A 77 -10.42 -5.43 -11.55
C PRO A 77 -11.15 -6.06 -10.35
N VAL A 78 -10.73 -5.71 -9.15
CA VAL A 78 -11.49 -6.04 -7.93
C VAL A 78 -12.61 -5.02 -7.79
N PRO A 79 -13.88 -5.46 -7.57
CA PRO A 79 -14.98 -4.53 -7.43
C PRO A 79 -14.73 -3.49 -6.31
N PRO A 80 -15.08 -2.19 -6.52
CA PRO A 80 -14.80 -1.10 -5.58
C PRO A 80 -15.25 -1.36 -4.14
N VAL A 81 -16.35 -2.08 -3.95
CA VAL A 81 -16.87 -2.45 -2.61
C VAL A 81 -15.87 -3.33 -1.84
N TYR A 82 -15.18 -4.24 -2.51
CA TYR A 82 -14.17 -5.10 -1.88
C TYR A 82 -12.85 -4.35 -1.65
N VAL A 83 -12.47 -3.43 -2.56
CA VAL A 83 -11.32 -2.55 -2.34
C VAL A 83 -11.54 -1.70 -1.10
N ARG A 84 -12.73 -1.09 -0.97
CA ARG A 84 -13.15 -0.35 0.23
C ARG A 84 -13.04 -1.22 1.48
N GLY A 85 -13.69 -2.38 1.48
CA GLY A 85 -13.71 -3.27 2.64
C GLY A 85 -12.32 -3.70 3.10
N GLN A 86 -11.39 -3.98 2.17
CA GLN A 86 -9.99 -4.29 2.50
C GLN A 86 -9.30 -3.11 3.18
N ILE A 87 -9.47 -1.89 2.65
CA ILE A 87 -8.88 -0.68 3.24
C ILE A 87 -9.45 -0.44 4.63
N GLU A 88 -10.78 -0.47 4.80
CA GLU A 88 -11.47 -0.26 6.07
C GLU A 88 -11.00 -1.27 7.12
N ALA A 89 -10.98 -2.56 6.80
CA ALA A 89 -10.53 -3.61 7.71
C ALA A 89 -9.09 -3.37 8.23
N VAL A 90 -8.18 -2.93 7.38
CA VAL A 90 -6.80 -2.64 7.78
C VAL A 90 -6.70 -1.32 8.56
N MET A 91 -7.41 -0.28 8.13
CA MET A 91 -7.36 1.03 8.78
C MET A 91 -7.99 1.03 10.17
N GLU A 92 -9.04 0.23 10.39
CA GLU A 92 -9.75 0.16 11.67
C GLU A 92 -9.00 -0.65 12.73
N ASP A 93 -8.30 -1.71 12.33
CA ASP A 93 -7.60 -2.62 13.25
C ASP A 93 -6.10 -2.30 13.34
N ILE A 94 -5.38 -2.45 12.21
CA ILE A 94 -3.91 -2.36 12.17
C ILE A 94 -3.43 -0.91 12.28
N ARG A 95 -4.15 0.05 11.71
CA ARG A 95 -3.83 1.48 11.71
C ARG A 95 -2.43 1.76 11.17
N PRO A 96 -2.18 1.55 9.88
CA PRO A 96 -0.86 1.67 9.30
C PRO A 96 -0.28 3.08 9.45
N ASP A 97 1.04 3.17 9.63
CA ASP A 97 1.77 4.44 9.73
C ASP A 97 1.83 5.19 8.39
N ALA A 98 1.75 4.45 7.28
CA ALA A 98 1.75 5.00 5.93
C ALA A 98 0.90 4.17 4.97
N VAL A 99 0.45 4.81 3.90
CA VAL A 99 -0.24 4.17 2.77
C VAL A 99 0.60 4.37 1.51
N LYS A 100 0.87 3.28 0.78
CA LYS A 100 1.42 3.34 -0.58
C LYS A 100 0.33 2.98 -1.57
N ILE A 101 0.20 3.75 -2.62
CA ILE A 101 -0.76 3.53 -3.70
C ILE A 101 0.02 3.26 -4.97
N GLY A 102 -0.25 2.13 -5.61
CA GLY A 102 0.33 1.74 -6.89
C GLY A 102 -0.68 1.77 -8.03
N MET A 103 -0.72 0.68 -8.83
CA MET A 103 -1.60 0.58 -9.99
C MET A 103 -3.08 0.63 -9.60
N ILE A 104 -3.80 1.57 -10.23
CA ILE A 104 -5.26 1.69 -10.20
C ILE A 104 -5.71 1.90 -11.64
N ASN A 105 -6.62 1.08 -12.13
CA ASN A 105 -7.06 1.06 -13.51
C ASN A 105 -8.47 1.62 -13.77
N ASP A 106 -9.23 1.93 -12.73
CA ASP A 106 -10.66 2.24 -12.80
C ASP A 106 -11.01 3.51 -11.99
N VAL A 107 -11.88 4.36 -12.55
CA VAL A 107 -12.32 5.63 -11.94
C VAL A 107 -13.04 5.43 -10.60
N GLU A 108 -13.86 4.40 -10.50
CA GLU A 108 -14.63 4.14 -9.27
C GLU A 108 -13.72 3.63 -8.15
N ILE A 109 -12.68 2.88 -8.49
CA ILE A 109 -11.63 2.49 -7.52
C ILE A 109 -10.85 3.73 -7.06
N VAL A 110 -10.51 4.66 -7.96
CA VAL A 110 -9.86 5.95 -7.61
C VAL A 110 -10.71 6.72 -6.60
N LYS A 111 -11.99 6.92 -6.89
CA LYS A 111 -12.93 7.61 -5.99
C LYS A 111 -13.08 6.90 -4.65
N THR A 112 -13.12 5.58 -4.67
CA THR A 112 -13.22 4.75 -3.46
C THR A 112 -12.02 4.94 -2.56
N ILE A 113 -10.81 4.84 -3.10
CA ILE A 113 -9.56 5.05 -2.36
C ILE A 113 -9.50 6.48 -1.82
N ALA A 114 -9.79 7.50 -2.66
CA ALA A 114 -9.80 8.89 -2.24
C ALA A 114 -10.79 9.14 -1.08
N SER A 115 -11.98 8.52 -1.13
CA SER A 115 -12.95 8.58 -0.05
C SER A 115 -12.41 7.98 1.25
N CYS A 116 -11.76 6.81 1.20
CA CYS A 116 -11.14 6.18 2.36
C CYS A 116 -10.01 7.06 2.93
N LEU A 117 -9.14 7.61 2.09
CA LEU A 117 -8.06 8.50 2.55
C LEU A 117 -8.59 9.76 3.24
N ARG A 118 -9.68 10.36 2.74
CA ARG A 118 -10.32 11.51 3.39
C ARG A 118 -10.94 11.15 4.74
N THR A 119 -11.47 9.94 4.87
CA THR A 119 -12.08 9.43 6.12
C THR A 119 -11.01 9.13 7.16
N TYR A 120 -10.02 8.31 6.82
CA TYR A 120 -9.04 7.78 7.79
C TYR A 120 -7.82 8.69 7.98
N ARG A 121 -7.54 9.60 7.05
CA ARG A 121 -6.45 10.59 7.09
C ARG A 121 -5.10 10.00 7.52
N PRO A 122 -4.57 9.00 6.80
CA PRO A 122 -3.28 8.42 7.13
C PRO A 122 -2.20 9.51 7.14
N ARG A 123 -1.21 9.36 8.02
CA ARG A 123 -0.15 10.36 8.21
C ARG A 123 0.68 10.60 6.95
N PHE A 124 0.99 9.53 6.23
CA PHE A 124 1.77 9.58 5.00
C PHE A 124 1.06 8.80 3.89
N VAL A 125 0.98 9.40 2.72
CA VAL A 125 0.46 8.79 1.50
C VAL A 125 1.51 8.93 0.41
N VAL A 126 2.04 7.80 -0.05
CA VAL A 126 2.96 7.73 -1.18
C VAL A 126 2.19 7.24 -2.40
N PHE A 127 2.11 8.04 -3.43
CA PHE A 127 1.41 7.69 -4.66
C PHE A 127 2.40 7.46 -5.80
N ASP A 128 2.38 6.25 -6.35
CA ASP A 128 3.14 5.83 -7.52
C ASP A 128 2.18 5.63 -8.70
N PRO A 129 1.98 6.65 -9.56
CA PRO A 129 1.03 6.59 -10.66
C PRO A 129 1.55 5.70 -11.80
N VAL A 130 1.39 4.38 -11.65
CA VAL A 130 1.79 3.41 -12.67
C VAL A 130 0.82 3.48 -13.84
N MET A 131 1.20 4.14 -14.93
CA MET A 131 0.35 4.32 -16.12
C MET A 131 0.59 3.27 -17.20
N VAL A 132 1.83 2.79 -17.30
CA VAL A 132 2.27 1.84 -18.34
C VAL A 132 3.11 0.76 -17.68
N SER A 133 2.91 -0.49 -18.09
CA SER A 133 3.77 -1.60 -17.65
C SER A 133 5.17 -1.48 -18.28
N THR A 134 6.15 -2.18 -17.69
CA THR A 134 7.52 -2.27 -18.26
C THR A 134 7.52 -2.83 -19.69
N SER A 135 6.52 -3.64 -20.05
CA SER A 135 6.31 -4.19 -21.40
C SER A 135 5.56 -3.25 -22.34
N GLY A 136 5.24 -2.00 -21.95
CA GLY A 136 4.56 -1.01 -22.79
C GLY A 136 3.04 -1.13 -22.81
N HIS A 137 2.43 -2.05 -22.07
CA HIS A 137 0.98 -2.14 -21.99
C HIS A 137 0.42 -0.98 -21.17
N ARG A 138 -0.57 -0.28 -21.72
CA ARG A 138 -1.34 0.73 -20.99
C ARG A 138 -2.15 0.05 -19.88
N LEU A 139 -1.93 0.45 -18.66
CA LEU A 139 -2.57 -0.13 -17.47
C LEU A 139 -3.75 0.70 -16.94
N ILE A 140 -3.98 1.87 -17.54
CA ILE A 140 -4.94 2.85 -17.06
C ILE A 140 -5.71 3.49 -18.22
N GLU A 141 -6.99 3.76 -18.05
CA GLU A 141 -7.83 4.46 -19.00
C GLU A 141 -7.69 5.98 -18.86
N GLU A 142 -7.98 6.76 -19.92
CA GLU A 142 -7.81 8.23 -19.91
C GLU A 142 -8.65 8.93 -18.85
N ASP A 143 -9.88 8.48 -18.66
CA ASP A 143 -10.78 9.02 -17.65
C ASP A 143 -10.25 8.79 -16.24
N ALA A 144 -9.57 7.65 -16.02
CA ALA A 144 -8.94 7.36 -14.73
C ALA A 144 -7.73 8.25 -14.47
N ILE A 145 -6.95 8.66 -15.48
CA ILE A 145 -5.84 9.62 -15.32
C ILE A 145 -6.36 10.96 -14.78
N SER A 146 -7.46 11.46 -15.36
CA SER A 146 -8.11 12.69 -14.91
C SER A 146 -8.63 12.57 -13.48
N ALA A 147 -9.18 11.42 -13.11
CA ALA A 147 -9.65 11.14 -11.77
C ALA A 147 -8.48 11.05 -10.76
N LEU A 148 -7.38 10.38 -11.11
CA LEU A 148 -6.16 10.31 -10.28
C LEU A 148 -5.63 11.69 -9.96
N THR A 149 -5.54 12.56 -10.99
CA THR A 149 -5.00 13.93 -10.83
C THR A 149 -5.88 14.77 -9.92
N ARG A 150 -7.21 14.67 -10.03
CA ARG A 150 -8.14 15.45 -9.24
C ARG A 150 -8.36 14.92 -7.83
N GLU A 151 -8.43 13.60 -7.68
CA GLU A 151 -8.93 12.97 -6.46
C GLU A 151 -7.81 12.46 -5.54
N LEU A 152 -6.72 11.90 -6.10
CA LEU A 152 -5.66 11.25 -5.33
C LEU A 152 -4.39 12.10 -5.19
N MET A 153 -3.94 12.77 -6.25
CA MET A 153 -2.70 13.57 -6.18
C MET A 153 -2.75 14.63 -5.07
N PRO A 154 -3.87 15.35 -4.82
CA PRO A 154 -3.93 16.33 -3.73
C PRO A 154 -3.87 15.70 -2.32
N LEU A 155 -4.10 14.40 -2.20
CA LEU A 155 -4.06 13.67 -0.92
C LEU A 155 -2.70 13.02 -0.68
N ALA A 156 -1.81 12.99 -1.68
CA ALA A 156 -0.50 12.40 -1.57
C ALA A 156 0.49 13.31 -0.83
N SER A 157 1.25 12.74 0.09
CA SER A 157 2.39 13.40 0.74
C SER A 157 3.63 13.36 -0.17
N LEU A 158 3.73 12.34 -1.03
CA LEU A 158 4.80 12.15 -1.99
C LEU A 158 4.23 11.48 -3.24
N ILE A 159 4.64 11.98 -4.40
CA ILE A 159 4.34 11.35 -5.70
C ILE A 159 5.67 10.88 -6.28
N THR A 160 5.74 9.60 -6.66
CA THR A 160 6.89 9.03 -7.33
C THR A 160 6.69 9.05 -8.84
N VAL A 161 7.78 8.94 -9.59
CA VAL A 161 7.74 8.82 -11.05
C VAL A 161 8.50 7.57 -11.47
N SER A 162 8.05 6.93 -12.56
CA SER A 162 8.73 5.74 -13.05
C SER A 162 10.14 6.09 -13.57
N TYR A 163 11.08 5.15 -13.43
CA TYR A 163 12.44 5.27 -13.92
C TYR A 163 12.51 5.66 -15.43
N THR A 164 11.56 5.18 -16.22
CA THR A 164 11.47 5.51 -17.66
C THR A 164 11.20 6.99 -17.89
N HIS A 165 10.38 7.64 -17.04
CA HIS A 165 10.13 9.08 -17.12
C HIS A 165 11.33 9.90 -16.64
N LEU A 166 12.05 9.44 -15.62
CA LEU A 166 13.29 10.07 -15.15
C LEU A 166 14.34 10.06 -16.25
N ARG A 167 14.56 8.92 -16.93
CA ARG A 167 15.51 8.85 -18.05
C ARG A 167 15.20 9.78 -19.22
N ALA A 168 13.93 10.03 -19.49
CA ALA A 168 13.51 10.95 -20.56
C ALA A 168 13.90 12.42 -20.29
N HIS A 169 14.18 12.76 -19.03
CA HIS A 169 14.56 14.10 -18.60
C HIS A 169 16.03 14.23 -18.16
N GLU A 170 16.78 13.12 -18.15
CA GLU A 170 18.20 13.17 -17.84
C GLU A 170 19.01 13.58 -19.07
N THR A 171 19.92 14.53 -18.89
CA THR A 171 20.94 14.85 -19.88
C THR A 171 22.08 13.82 -19.79
N LEU A 172 22.74 13.54 -20.92
CA LEU A 172 23.92 12.63 -21.02
C LEU A 172 25.04 12.91 -19.98
N ALA A 173 25.01 14.07 -19.33
CA ALA A 173 25.97 14.45 -18.30
C ALA A 173 25.70 13.83 -16.93
N ASN A 174 24.53 13.23 -16.72
CA ASN A 174 24.08 12.65 -15.43
C ASN A 174 23.99 11.11 -15.47
N LEU A 175 24.44 10.49 -16.56
CA LEU A 175 24.62 9.05 -16.71
C LEU A 175 26.10 8.72 -16.51
#